data_5ee012a76ff1696dc7ad552c2aea41f6
#
_entry.id   5ee012a76ff1696dc7ad552c2aea41f6
#
_cell.length_a   1.000
_cell.length_b   1.000
_cell.length_c   1.000
_cell.angle_alpha   90.00
_cell.angle_beta   90.00
_cell.angle_gamma   90.00
#
_symmetry.space_group_name_H-M   'P 1'
#
loop_
_entity.id
_entity.type
_entity.pdbx_description
1 polymer ?
#
loop_
_entity_poly.entity_id
_entity_poly.type
_entity_poly.pdbx_seq_one_letter_code
_entity_poly.pdbx_strand_id
1 'polypeptide(L)'
;MVCNLAIDAYYGCMADFSHILMTRPDFGDDDREWLHQLVADWQVIADLSFADLLLILQNGEGKYIIAEQCRPSTVMSLRAEDVVGNVVPESLCAELDAAMDSESLFRSSKLRTVGKAKVCNVYAPVRHNGKT
;
A
#
# COMPACT_ATOMS: atom_id res chain seq x y z
N MET A 1 4.82 -2.01 -3.52
CA MET A 1 3.77 -1.97 -2.47
C MET A 1 4.44 -2.06 -1.10
N VAL A 2 4.08 -1.20 -0.18
CA VAL A 2 4.63 -1.15 1.19
C VAL A 2 3.48 -0.87 2.16
N CYS A 3 3.27 -1.59 3.26
CA CYS A 3 2.03 -1.61 4.06
C CYS A 3 2.14 -1.52 5.59
N ASN A 4 1.01 -1.31 6.32
CA ASN A 4 0.93 -1.07 7.76
C ASN A 4 -0.46 -1.22 8.46
N LEU A 5 -0.77 -2.01 9.51
CA LEU A 5 -2.09 -2.27 10.14
C LEU A 5 -2.18 -2.12 11.68
N ALA A 6 -3.29 -1.59 12.21
CA ALA A 6 -3.70 -1.71 13.62
C ALA A 6 -5.11 -2.33 13.71
N ILE A 7 -5.30 -3.31 14.59
CA ILE A 7 -6.53 -4.12 14.67
C ILE A 7 -7.76 -3.31 15.07
N ASP A 8 -7.61 -2.28 15.92
CA ASP A 8 -8.73 -1.43 16.34
C ASP A 8 -9.20 -0.42 15.27
N ALA A 9 -8.39 -0.19 14.23
CA ALA A 9 -8.75 0.67 13.09
C ALA A 9 -9.44 -0.08 11.94
N TYR A 10 -9.62 -1.39 12.08
CA TYR A 10 -10.09 -2.26 11.00
C TYR A 10 -11.44 -1.83 10.41
N TYR A 11 -12.39 -1.38 11.26
CA TYR A 11 -13.69 -0.91 10.77
C TYR A 11 -13.65 0.48 10.13
N GLY A 12 -12.83 1.39 10.61
CA GLY A 12 -12.67 2.72 10.03
C GLY A 12 -11.88 2.69 8.73
N CYS A 13 -10.79 1.92 8.72
CA CYS A 13 -9.92 1.73 7.56
C CYS A 13 -10.65 1.05 6.39
N MET A 14 -11.50 0.04 6.66
CA MET A 14 -12.30 -0.64 5.63
C MET A 14 -13.28 0.29 4.91
N ALA A 15 -13.84 1.28 5.61
CA ALA A 15 -14.73 2.27 4.99
C ALA A 15 -13.96 3.21 4.05
N ASP A 16 -12.80 3.68 4.48
CA ASP A 16 -11.92 4.53 3.66
C ASP A 16 -11.38 3.77 2.45
N PHE A 17 -10.94 2.53 2.64
CA PHE A 17 -10.48 1.65 1.57
C PHE A 17 -11.56 1.43 0.50
N SER A 18 -12.77 1.05 0.91
CA SER A 18 -13.89 0.86 0.00
C SER A 18 -14.23 2.14 -0.76
N HIS A 19 -14.19 3.31 -0.11
CA HIS A 19 -14.41 4.60 -0.74
C HIS A 19 -13.32 4.90 -1.78
N ILE A 20 -12.05 4.63 -1.47
CA ILE A 20 -10.93 4.84 -2.40
C ILE A 20 -11.08 3.92 -3.62
N LEU A 21 -11.48 2.65 -3.44
CA LEU A 21 -11.71 1.73 -4.55
C LEU A 21 -12.84 2.19 -5.49
N MET A 22 -13.84 2.91 -4.96
CA MET A 22 -14.91 3.49 -5.78
C MET A 22 -14.44 4.66 -6.66
N THR A 23 -13.29 5.25 -6.36
CA THR A 23 -12.71 6.30 -7.23
C THR A 23 -12.07 5.74 -8.51
N ARG A 24 -11.96 4.41 -8.63
CA ARG A 24 -11.44 3.69 -9.80
C ARG A 24 -12.60 3.14 -10.63
N PRO A 25 -13.03 3.84 -11.70
CA PRO A 25 -14.15 3.41 -12.52
C PRO A 25 -13.85 2.14 -13.34
N ASP A 26 -12.58 1.80 -13.52
CA ASP A 26 -12.10 0.61 -14.20
C ASP A 26 -12.13 -0.66 -13.33
N PHE A 27 -12.37 -0.51 -11.99
CA PHE A 27 -12.50 -1.64 -11.08
C PHE A 27 -13.95 -2.13 -11.02
N GLY A 28 -14.15 -3.40 -11.41
CA GLY A 28 -15.39 -4.12 -11.19
C GLY A 28 -15.55 -4.60 -9.75
N ASP A 29 -16.71 -5.19 -9.44
CA ASP A 29 -16.96 -5.75 -8.11
C ASP A 29 -16.00 -6.90 -7.79
N ASP A 30 -15.65 -7.73 -8.78
CA ASP A 30 -14.68 -8.81 -8.64
C ASP A 30 -13.27 -8.28 -8.26
N ASP A 31 -12.84 -7.16 -8.86
CA ASP A 31 -11.54 -6.54 -8.55
C ASP A 31 -11.51 -6.00 -7.11
N ARG A 32 -12.64 -5.39 -6.67
CA ARG A 32 -12.79 -4.87 -5.31
C ARG A 32 -12.80 -6.00 -4.28
N GLU A 33 -13.57 -7.05 -4.53
CA GLU A 33 -13.64 -8.24 -3.68
C GLU A 33 -12.24 -8.88 -3.55
N TRP A 34 -11.55 -9.04 -4.67
CA TRP A 34 -10.19 -9.60 -4.68
C TRP A 34 -9.21 -8.74 -3.86
N LEU A 35 -9.27 -7.41 -3.97
CA LEU A 35 -8.41 -6.52 -3.18
C LEU A 35 -8.73 -6.58 -1.68
N HIS A 36 -10.00 -6.70 -1.30
CA HIS A 36 -10.38 -6.93 0.10
C HIS A 36 -9.81 -8.25 0.64
N GLN A 37 -9.86 -9.31 -0.16
CA GLN A 37 -9.26 -10.60 0.21
C GLN A 37 -7.74 -10.50 0.31
N LEU A 38 -7.10 -9.79 -0.62
CA LEU A 38 -5.65 -9.58 -0.60
C LEU A 38 -5.20 -8.92 0.71
N VAL A 39 -5.87 -7.86 1.15
CA VAL A 39 -5.46 -7.13 2.37
C VAL A 39 -5.87 -7.85 3.66
N ALA A 40 -6.82 -8.78 3.62
CA ALA A 40 -7.28 -9.53 4.80
C ALA A 40 -6.15 -10.37 5.45
N ASP A 41 -5.23 -10.90 4.65
CA ASP A 41 -4.12 -11.74 5.13
C ASP A 41 -2.82 -10.96 5.41
N TRP A 42 -2.85 -9.65 5.22
CA TRP A 42 -1.66 -8.81 5.25
C TRP A 42 -0.99 -8.69 6.61
N GLN A 43 -1.72 -8.88 7.71
CA GLN A 43 -1.13 -8.86 9.04
C GLN A 43 -0.04 -9.91 9.19
N VAL A 44 -0.28 -11.11 8.68
CA VAL A 44 0.72 -12.20 8.69
C VAL A 44 1.96 -11.81 7.91
N ILE A 45 1.79 -11.19 6.74
CA ILE A 45 2.92 -10.75 5.90
C ILE A 45 3.69 -9.62 6.60
N ALA A 46 3.03 -8.64 7.18
CA ALA A 46 3.66 -7.55 7.92
C ALA A 46 4.48 -8.07 9.11
N ASP A 47 3.91 -9.01 9.87
CA ASP A 47 4.56 -9.60 11.04
C ASP A 47 5.78 -10.46 10.68
N LEU A 48 5.71 -11.22 9.59
CA LEU A 48 6.81 -12.05 9.11
C LEU A 48 7.92 -11.23 8.43
N SER A 49 7.58 -10.15 7.76
CA SER A 49 8.56 -9.27 7.10
C SER A 49 9.15 -8.20 8.00
N PHE A 50 8.59 -8.02 9.20
CA PHE A 50 8.94 -6.93 10.13
C PHE A 50 8.87 -5.56 9.46
N ALA A 51 7.91 -5.38 8.56
CA ALA A 51 7.82 -4.22 7.69
C ALA A 51 6.41 -3.64 7.68
N ASP A 52 6.38 -2.33 7.60
CA ASP A 52 5.16 -1.61 7.27
C ASP A 52 4.80 -1.89 5.79
N LEU A 53 3.59 -2.36 5.47
CA LEU A 53 3.10 -2.55 4.09
C LEU A 53 2.09 -1.42 3.72
N LEU A 54 2.09 -0.84 2.52
CA LEU A 54 1.10 0.14 2.02
C LEU A 54 0.53 -0.34 0.68
N LEU A 55 -0.78 -0.41 0.53
CA LEU A 55 -1.40 -0.55 -0.78
C LEU A 55 -1.48 0.83 -1.42
N ILE A 56 -0.87 0.96 -2.59
CA ILE A 56 -0.89 2.20 -3.34
C ILE A 56 -1.63 1.93 -4.64
N LEU A 57 -2.63 2.77 -4.92
CA LEU A 57 -3.42 2.72 -6.15
C LEU A 57 -3.26 4.05 -6.90
N GLN A 58 -3.33 3.98 -8.21
CA GLN A 58 -3.50 5.18 -9.03
C GLN A 58 -4.99 5.50 -9.11
N ASN A 59 -5.42 6.71 -8.77
CA ASN A 59 -6.81 7.12 -8.87
C ASN A 59 -7.21 7.48 -10.32
N GLY A 60 -8.48 7.81 -10.54
CA GLY A 60 -8.98 8.19 -11.86
C GLY A 60 -8.34 9.47 -12.47
N GLU A 61 -7.61 10.25 -11.66
CA GLU A 61 -6.84 11.43 -12.09
C GLU A 61 -5.36 11.12 -12.36
N GLY A 62 -4.95 9.87 -12.23
CA GLY A 62 -3.55 9.45 -12.39
C GLY A 62 -2.65 9.72 -11.19
N LYS A 63 -3.20 10.13 -10.04
CA LYS A 63 -2.44 10.35 -8.80
C LYS A 63 -2.34 9.08 -7.99
N TYR A 64 -1.19 8.83 -7.38
CA TYR A 64 -1.01 7.72 -6.45
C TYR A 64 -1.59 8.06 -5.07
N ILE A 65 -2.47 7.20 -4.58
CA ILE A 65 -3.14 7.32 -3.27
C ILE A 65 -2.83 6.08 -2.45
N ILE A 66 -2.57 6.26 -1.16
CA ILE A 66 -2.44 5.17 -0.20
C ILE A 66 -3.85 4.68 0.13
N ALA A 67 -4.17 3.48 -0.34
CA ALA A 67 -5.50 2.90 -0.19
C ALA A 67 -5.65 2.09 1.10
N GLU A 68 -4.57 1.45 1.54
CA GLU A 68 -4.56 0.66 2.76
C GLU A 68 -3.18 0.70 3.43
N GLN A 69 -3.15 0.48 4.74
CA GLN A 69 -1.95 0.55 5.55
C GLN A 69 -1.94 -0.57 6.62
N CYS A 70 -0.92 -1.46 6.63
CA CYS A 70 -0.76 -2.59 7.58
C CYS A 70 0.53 -2.51 8.41
N ARG A 71 0.47 -2.44 9.75
CA ARG A 71 1.60 -2.35 10.70
C ARG A 71 1.94 -3.70 11.29
N PRO A 72 3.22 -4.07 11.37
CA PRO A 72 3.59 -5.27 12.10
C PRO A 72 3.21 -5.12 13.59
N SER A 73 2.64 -6.19 14.17
CA SER A 73 2.37 -6.25 15.61
C SER A 73 3.59 -6.69 16.41
N THR A 74 4.58 -7.28 15.75
CA THR A 74 5.78 -7.89 16.35
C THR A 74 6.93 -6.91 16.58
N VAL A 75 6.93 -5.77 15.89
CA VAL A 75 7.94 -4.72 16.00
C VAL A 75 7.30 -3.34 16.02
N MET A 76 8.06 -2.33 16.46
CA MET A 76 7.57 -0.95 16.41
C MET A 76 7.43 -0.49 14.96
N SER A 77 6.24 -0.04 14.58
CA SER A 77 5.98 0.57 13.28
C SER A 77 6.85 1.82 13.07
N LEU A 78 7.36 1.98 11.88
CA LEU A 78 8.10 3.18 11.48
C LEU A 78 7.18 4.39 11.28
N ARG A 79 5.89 4.15 11.03
CA ARG A 79 4.87 5.18 10.82
C ARG A 79 3.80 5.07 11.89
N ALA A 80 3.88 5.93 12.90
CA ALA A 80 2.87 5.98 13.97
C ALA A 80 1.53 6.55 13.48
N GLU A 81 1.55 7.37 12.41
CA GLU A 81 0.38 8.05 11.87
C GLU A 81 -0.33 7.18 10.82
N ASP A 82 -1.66 7.29 10.77
CA ASP A 82 -2.47 6.76 9.69
C ASP A 82 -2.26 7.61 8.43
N VAL A 83 -1.94 6.95 7.32
CA VAL A 83 -1.66 7.62 6.04
C VAL A 83 -2.64 7.20 4.94
N VAL A 84 -3.65 6.41 5.25
CA VAL A 84 -4.70 6.02 4.30
C VAL A 84 -5.43 7.26 3.78
N GLY A 85 -5.69 7.30 2.48
CA GLY A 85 -6.31 8.43 1.79
C GLY A 85 -5.31 9.53 1.38
N ASN A 86 -4.08 9.52 1.88
CA ASN A 86 -3.09 10.53 1.51
C ASN A 86 -2.54 10.29 0.09
N VAL A 87 -2.32 11.39 -0.63
CA VAL A 87 -1.60 11.36 -1.90
C VAL A 87 -0.13 11.09 -1.66
N VAL A 88 0.44 10.19 -2.43
CA VAL A 88 1.87 9.87 -2.36
C VAL A 88 2.70 11.08 -2.80
N PRO A 89 3.77 11.44 -2.07
CA PRO A 89 4.66 12.54 -2.46
C PRO A 89 5.24 12.36 -3.87
N GLU A 90 5.31 13.45 -4.64
CA GLU A 90 5.82 13.45 -6.02
C GLU A 90 7.22 12.84 -6.13
N SER A 91 8.05 13.00 -5.10
CA SER A 91 9.40 12.42 -5.02
C SER A 91 9.44 10.89 -5.07
N LEU A 92 8.30 10.21 -4.89
CA LEU A 92 8.15 8.76 -4.96
C LEU A 92 7.49 8.28 -6.27
N CYS A 93 6.84 9.18 -7.02
CA CYS A 93 6.07 8.81 -8.21
C CYS A 93 6.92 8.11 -9.26
N ALA A 94 8.14 8.59 -9.53
CA ALA A 94 9.03 7.94 -10.49
C ALA A 94 9.43 6.50 -10.11
N GLU A 95 9.55 6.20 -8.80
CA GLU A 95 9.81 4.84 -8.33
C GLU A 95 8.57 3.96 -8.46
N LEU A 96 7.37 4.54 -8.24
CA LEU A 96 6.10 3.85 -8.42
C LEU A 96 5.84 3.56 -9.89
N ASP A 97 6.08 4.51 -10.79
CA ASP A 97 5.95 4.30 -12.24
C ASP A 97 6.85 3.15 -12.70
N ALA A 98 8.12 3.16 -12.27
CA ALA A 98 9.05 2.07 -12.58
C ALA A 98 8.62 0.72 -12.00
N ALA A 99 8.00 0.72 -10.82
CA ALA A 99 7.48 -0.49 -10.20
C ALA A 99 6.23 -1.01 -10.91
N MET A 100 5.34 -0.12 -11.36
CA MET A 100 4.13 -0.49 -12.12
C MET A 100 4.46 -1.10 -13.48
N ASP A 101 5.52 -0.59 -14.14
CA ASP A 101 6.02 -1.12 -15.41
C ASP A 101 6.79 -2.43 -15.24
N SER A 102 7.27 -2.72 -14.04
CA SER A 102 8.03 -3.94 -13.74
C SER A 102 7.11 -5.15 -13.64
N GLU A 103 7.59 -6.31 -14.05
CA GLU A 103 6.92 -7.60 -13.82
C GLU A 103 7.33 -8.30 -12.52
N SER A 104 8.27 -7.70 -11.79
CA SER A 104 8.88 -8.28 -10.59
C SER A 104 9.00 -7.25 -9.46
N LEU A 105 9.44 -7.72 -8.30
CA LEU A 105 9.76 -6.85 -7.17
C LEU A 105 10.78 -5.78 -7.58
N PHE A 106 10.45 -4.53 -7.32
CA PHE A 106 11.34 -3.39 -7.50
C PHE A 106 11.83 -2.90 -6.14
N ARG A 107 13.13 -2.92 -5.94
CA ARG A 107 13.77 -2.41 -4.72
C ARG A 107 14.40 -1.07 -4.98
N SER A 108 14.00 -0.05 -4.22
CA SER A 108 14.64 1.27 -4.30
C SER A 108 16.13 1.19 -3.92
N SER A 109 16.98 1.81 -4.71
CA SER A 109 18.39 2.00 -4.37
C SER A 109 18.61 3.11 -3.35
N LYS A 110 17.56 3.90 -3.05
CA LYS A 110 17.61 5.05 -2.16
C LYS A 110 17.21 4.63 -0.75
N LEU A 111 18.08 4.89 0.22
CA LEU A 111 17.74 4.83 1.63
C LEU A 111 17.02 6.12 2.03
N ARG A 112 15.87 5.98 2.70
CA ARG A 112 15.12 7.08 3.25
C ARG A 112 15.22 7.09 4.77
N THR A 113 15.11 8.25 5.37
CA THR A 113 15.08 8.37 6.83
C THR A 113 13.63 8.56 7.27
N VAL A 114 13.17 7.65 8.13
CA VAL A 114 11.85 7.73 8.79
C VAL A 114 12.10 7.76 10.29
N GLY A 115 11.87 8.91 10.93
CA GLY A 115 12.29 9.10 12.31
C GLY A 115 13.81 8.97 12.47
N LYS A 116 14.25 7.98 13.26
CA LYS A 116 15.67 7.65 13.46
C LYS A 116 16.16 6.46 12.62
N ALA A 117 15.27 5.81 11.89
CA ALA A 117 15.59 4.62 11.10
C ALA A 117 15.91 4.98 9.64
N LYS A 118 16.86 4.24 9.07
CA LYS A 118 17.08 4.21 7.61
C LYS A 118 16.30 3.04 7.02
N VAL A 119 15.46 3.32 6.06
CA VAL A 119 14.56 2.36 5.42
C VAL A 119 14.80 2.29 3.92
N CYS A 120 14.56 1.12 3.35
CA CYS A 120 14.54 0.90 1.92
C CYS A 120 13.13 0.53 1.49
N ASN A 121 12.61 1.20 0.48
CA ASN A 121 11.31 0.83 -0.09
C ASN A 121 11.48 -0.38 -1.01
N VAL A 122 10.56 -1.33 -0.89
CA VAL A 122 10.39 -2.45 -1.82
C VAL A 122 8.97 -2.36 -2.36
N TYR A 123 8.85 -2.37 -3.66
CA TYR A 123 7.58 -2.28 -4.37
C TYR A 123 7.27 -3.63 -5.02
N ALA A 124 6.07 -4.16 -4.75
CA ALA A 124 5.55 -5.36 -5.39
C ALA A 124 4.36 -4.95 -6.27
N PRO A 125 4.47 -5.01 -7.60
CA PRO A 125 3.33 -4.77 -8.47
C PRO A 125 2.31 -5.89 -8.26
N VAL A 126 1.09 -5.48 -7.92
CA VAL A 126 -0.04 -6.39 -7.73
C VAL A 126 -0.92 -6.32 -8.97
N ARG A 127 -1.22 -7.46 -9.57
CA ARG A 127 -2.00 -7.56 -10.82
C ARG A 127 -3.16 -8.51 -10.65
N HIS A 128 -4.32 -8.07 -11.10
CA HIS A 128 -5.53 -8.87 -11.17
C HIS A 128 -6.26 -8.58 -12.48
N ASN A 129 -6.64 -9.60 -13.23
CA ASN A 129 -7.36 -9.48 -14.51
C ASN A 129 -6.70 -8.50 -15.51
N GLY A 130 -5.36 -8.47 -15.56
CA GLY A 130 -4.60 -7.57 -16.44
C GLY A 130 -4.49 -6.12 -15.96
N LYS A 131 -4.99 -5.79 -14.77
CA LYS A 131 -4.86 -4.48 -14.12
C LYS A 131 -3.75 -4.51 -13.08
N THR A 132 -3.03 -3.41 -12.94
CA THR A 132 -1.96 -3.22 -11.95
C THR A 132 -2.35 -2.12 -11.00
#